data_e118166b7692f7cdca88fcd64caed01c
#
_entry.id   e118166b7692f7cdca88fcd64caed01c
#
_cell.length_a   1.000
_cell.length_b   1.000
_cell.length_c   1.000
_cell.angle_alpha   90.00
_cell.angle_beta   90.00
_cell.angle_gamma   90.00
#
_symmetry.space_group_name_H-M   'P 1'
#
loop_
_entity.id
_entity.type
_entity.pdbx_description
1 polymer ?
#
loop_
_entity_poly.entity_id
_entity_poly.type
_entity_poly.pdbx_seq_one_letter_code
_entity_poly.pdbx_strand_id
1 'polypeptide(L)'
;MKILALIVCGLGMVAAPATRAEEPATAIVVQDQVALRAAARDSAQQQAMLWQGDALEVRGQRQEFLQVYDHRRERAGFVRAAQVRIVPTQAEAAPDLLAVVRFLRDTPGAEALGIGYAAAYLKAAPANVIGTEPFDALGTMSERLARRASTNKNKAFDAQIAAHLEVVASYGVAIRSFEHDGRMQLCYDGEAFRRVLALKSTDEQKARAALALTRAECIDPNLTPLDRVNLDNWRAQVLERVPRANLPEYLKNRVRMRNAQVWADIAFARARKGEATQEAAQLAIAELAGVNKSELTEDDMSAYNDAAMRVGASRWAAEPALSAPAPGLSIVTAPGQPGETCIKLVDKKRDVAHPLLQRCTFGQVWTNSARANAYGTALALAVQPLAGWRELWIWHLNSDGWRIDTLPPVSDGPDVGYIEFAGWVPGASRLLAAREARVGGKFTRSFDVLDLDTLAVLKHADNPESLSLFYRWQDPQWKRQTVSLR
;
A
#
# COMPACT_ATOMS: atom_id res chain seq x y z
N MET A 1 81.80 13.46 -60.49
CA MET A 1 80.40 13.79 -60.23
C MET A 1 79.63 12.49 -60.23
N LYS A 2 79.25 11.97 -59.05
CA LYS A 2 78.49 10.75 -58.96
C LYS A 2 77.05 11.10 -58.46
N ILE A 3 76.07 10.80 -59.30
CA ILE A 3 74.66 11.00 -59.00
C ILE A 3 74.12 9.77 -58.22
N LEU A 4 73.65 10.00 -57.01
CA LEU A 4 73.07 8.97 -56.17
C LEU A 4 71.53 8.99 -56.35
N ALA A 5 70.94 7.91 -56.87
CA ALA A 5 69.52 7.77 -57.05
C ALA A 5 68.92 7.15 -55.73
N LEU A 6 68.01 7.88 -55.12
CA LEU A 6 67.22 7.40 -53.94
C LEU A 6 66.01 6.68 -54.48
N ILE A 7 65.88 5.39 -54.17
CA ILE A 7 64.65 4.59 -54.35
C ILE A 7 63.81 4.70 -53.10
N VAL A 8 62.65 5.35 -53.25
CA VAL A 8 61.60 5.40 -52.16
C VAL A 8 60.68 4.20 -52.32
N CYS A 9 60.80 3.18 -51.42
CA CYS A 9 59.85 2.09 -51.31
C CYS A 9 58.60 2.59 -50.55
N GLY A 10 57.49 2.79 -51.25
CA GLY A 10 56.22 3.08 -50.67
C GLY A 10 55.59 1.78 -50.06
N LEU A 11 55.55 1.64 -48.72
CA LEU A 11 54.75 0.64 -48.09
C LEU A 11 53.27 1.08 -48.13
N GLY A 12 52.48 0.45 -48.99
CA GLY A 12 51.04 0.57 -48.99
C GLY A 12 50.46 -0.18 -47.75
N MET A 13 49.99 0.54 -46.71
CA MET A 13 49.17 -0.03 -45.67
C MET A 13 47.81 -0.39 -46.25
N VAL A 14 47.55 -1.67 -46.46
CA VAL A 14 46.18 -2.22 -46.70
C VAL A 14 45.47 -2.20 -45.36
N ALA A 15 44.60 -1.20 -45.14
CA ALA A 15 43.65 -1.20 -44.02
C ALA A 15 42.66 -2.35 -44.24
N ALA A 16 42.79 -3.42 -43.46
CA ALA A 16 41.77 -4.45 -43.37
C ALA A 16 40.47 -3.82 -42.79
N PRO A 17 39.32 -4.05 -43.43
CA PRO A 17 38.04 -3.60 -42.82
C PRO A 17 37.90 -4.27 -41.47
N ALA A 18 37.74 -3.48 -40.40
CA ALA A 18 37.36 -3.97 -39.09
C ALA A 18 35.98 -4.61 -39.25
N THR A 19 35.92 -5.93 -39.31
CA THR A 19 34.66 -6.69 -39.18
C THR A 19 34.10 -6.38 -37.83
N ARG A 20 33.04 -5.53 -37.78
CA ARG A 20 32.23 -5.32 -36.58
C ARG A 20 31.68 -6.71 -36.24
N ALA A 21 32.08 -7.25 -35.08
CA ALA A 21 31.50 -8.48 -34.55
C ALA A 21 29.99 -8.21 -34.45
N GLU A 22 29.19 -8.94 -35.20
CA GLU A 22 27.74 -8.86 -35.14
C GLU A 22 27.35 -9.30 -33.72
N GLU A 23 26.66 -8.42 -32.96
CA GLU A 23 26.18 -8.79 -31.61
C GLU A 23 25.31 -10.06 -31.73
N PRO A 24 25.53 -11.08 -30.88
CA PRO A 24 24.78 -12.31 -30.98
C PRO A 24 23.29 -12.02 -30.78
N ALA A 25 22.46 -12.59 -31.66
CA ALA A 25 21.03 -12.41 -31.60
C ALA A 25 20.46 -12.95 -30.29
N THR A 26 19.53 -12.22 -29.67
CA THR A 26 18.84 -12.63 -28.43
C THR A 26 17.46 -13.17 -28.79
N ALA A 27 17.06 -14.30 -28.18
CA ALA A 27 15.71 -14.83 -28.25
C ALA A 27 15.07 -14.81 -26.87
N ILE A 28 13.76 -14.54 -26.82
CA ILE A 28 12.95 -14.60 -25.60
C ILE A 28 12.04 -15.81 -25.68
N VAL A 29 11.99 -16.59 -24.61
CA VAL A 29 11.07 -17.74 -24.46
C VAL A 29 9.65 -17.23 -24.29
N VAL A 30 8.70 -17.72 -25.13
CA VAL A 30 7.31 -17.20 -25.16
C VAL A 30 6.29 -18.13 -24.49
N GLN A 31 6.73 -19.28 -24.00
CA GLN A 31 5.90 -20.27 -23.33
C GLN A 31 6.53 -20.70 -22.02
N ASP A 32 5.72 -21.22 -21.11
CA ASP A 32 6.22 -21.84 -19.90
C ASP A 32 6.64 -23.28 -20.13
N GLN A 33 7.56 -23.77 -19.30
CA GLN A 33 8.02 -25.17 -19.27
C GLN A 33 8.67 -25.62 -20.58
N VAL A 34 9.42 -24.74 -21.23
CA VAL A 34 10.17 -25.06 -22.45
C VAL A 34 11.43 -25.85 -22.10
N ALA A 35 11.64 -27.01 -22.74
CA ALA A 35 12.81 -27.83 -22.50
C ALA A 35 14.05 -27.30 -23.24
N LEU A 36 15.11 -26.97 -22.51
CA LEU A 36 16.46 -26.81 -23.05
C LEU A 36 17.07 -28.21 -23.19
N ARG A 37 17.39 -28.63 -24.42
CA ARG A 37 17.81 -29.99 -24.74
C ARG A 37 19.28 -30.09 -25.10
N ALA A 38 19.88 -31.24 -24.84
CA ALA A 38 21.29 -31.54 -25.16
C ALA A 38 21.56 -31.62 -26.69
N ALA A 39 20.55 -31.90 -27.51
CA ALA A 39 20.67 -32.01 -28.96
C ALA A 39 19.40 -31.57 -29.66
N ALA A 40 19.47 -31.23 -30.95
CA ALA A 40 18.38 -30.75 -31.81
C ALA A 40 17.37 -31.86 -32.16
N ARG A 41 16.74 -32.49 -31.17
CA ARG A 41 15.68 -33.52 -31.30
C ARG A 41 14.87 -33.63 -30.04
N ASP A 42 13.58 -33.98 -30.14
CA ASP A 42 12.66 -34.08 -29.02
C ASP A 42 13.01 -35.15 -28.00
N SER A 43 13.59 -36.23 -28.44
CA SER A 43 14.03 -37.33 -27.59
C SER A 43 15.35 -37.06 -26.85
N ALA A 44 16.01 -35.90 -27.11
CA ALA A 44 17.24 -35.57 -26.42
C ALA A 44 16.99 -35.24 -24.94
N GLN A 45 17.98 -35.55 -24.12
CA GLN A 45 17.94 -35.28 -22.68
C GLN A 45 17.65 -33.79 -22.42
N GLN A 46 16.69 -33.54 -21.55
CA GLN A 46 16.41 -32.18 -21.03
C GLN A 46 17.51 -31.81 -20.03
N GLN A 47 18.15 -30.65 -20.28
CA GLN A 47 19.21 -30.11 -19.43
C GLN A 47 18.70 -29.07 -18.45
N ALA A 48 17.66 -28.29 -18.86
CA ALA A 48 17.00 -27.31 -18.03
C ALA A 48 15.56 -27.11 -18.49
N MET A 49 14.76 -26.51 -17.63
CA MET A 49 13.42 -26.00 -17.93
C MET A 49 13.49 -24.48 -18.02
N LEU A 50 12.99 -23.96 -19.10
CA LEU A 50 12.91 -22.50 -19.37
C LEU A 50 11.48 -22.04 -19.20
N TRP A 51 11.35 -20.75 -18.86
CA TRP A 51 10.08 -20.15 -18.55
C TRP A 51 9.86 -18.90 -19.41
N GLN A 52 8.62 -18.51 -19.53
CA GLN A 52 8.22 -17.32 -20.26
C GLN A 52 9.03 -16.10 -19.80
N GLY A 53 9.64 -15.41 -20.77
CA GLY A 53 10.51 -14.26 -20.50
C GLY A 53 12.00 -14.61 -20.36
N ASP A 54 12.43 -15.89 -20.24
CA ASP A 54 13.87 -16.23 -20.25
C ASP A 54 14.54 -15.72 -21.53
N ALA A 55 15.68 -15.04 -21.38
CA ALA A 55 16.49 -14.54 -22.50
C ALA A 55 17.62 -15.52 -22.84
N LEU A 56 17.80 -15.81 -24.12
CA LEU A 56 18.76 -16.78 -24.64
C LEU A 56 19.60 -16.13 -25.73
N GLU A 57 20.91 -16.34 -25.69
CA GLU A 57 21.81 -16.00 -26.81
C GLU A 57 21.68 -17.05 -27.91
N VAL A 58 21.36 -16.63 -29.13
CA VAL A 58 21.26 -17.51 -30.29
C VAL A 58 22.63 -17.69 -30.91
N ARG A 59 23.12 -18.93 -30.99
CA ARG A 59 24.42 -19.30 -31.56
C ARG A 59 24.33 -19.99 -32.91
N GLY A 60 23.12 -20.43 -33.31
CA GLY A 60 22.89 -21.09 -34.57
C GLY A 60 21.50 -21.70 -34.67
N GLN A 61 21.23 -22.33 -35.80
CA GLN A 61 19.98 -23.07 -36.07
C GLN A 61 20.26 -24.42 -36.67
N ARG A 62 19.53 -25.43 -36.20
CA ARG A 62 19.54 -26.78 -36.80
C ARG A 62 18.10 -27.24 -36.97
N GLN A 63 17.66 -27.31 -38.23
CA GLN A 63 16.26 -27.64 -38.57
C GLN A 63 15.28 -26.71 -37.81
N GLU A 64 14.37 -27.28 -37.06
CA GLU A 64 13.36 -26.56 -36.24
C GLU A 64 13.86 -26.15 -34.83
N PHE A 65 15.15 -26.37 -34.53
CA PHE A 65 15.75 -26.00 -33.25
C PHE A 65 16.76 -24.86 -33.42
N LEU A 66 16.73 -23.93 -32.44
CA LEU A 66 17.79 -22.95 -32.25
C LEU A 66 18.83 -23.51 -31.28
N GLN A 67 20.09 -23.39 -31.64
CA GLN A 67 21.22 -23.62 -30.74
C GLN A 67 21.38 -22.34 -29.92
N VAL A 68 21.27 -22.46 -28.60
CA VAL A 68 21.24 -21.31 -27.69
C VAL A 68 22.20 -21.48 -26.52
N TYR A 69 22.52 -20.36 -25.89
CA TYR A 69 23.21 -20.32 -24.62
C TYR A 69 22.37 -19.53 -23.60
N ASP A 70 22.08 -20.16 -22.47
CA ASP A 70 21.40 -19.55 -21.32
C ASP A 70 22.44 -19.01 -20.35
N HIS A 71 22.64 -17.68 -20.34
CA HIS A 71 23.60 -17.03 -19.46
C HIS A 71 23.24 -17.13 -17.98
N ARG A 72 21.94 -17.20 -17.66
CA ARG A 72 21.49 -17.30 -16.26
C ARG A 72 21.84 -18.65 -15.63
N ARG A 73 21.76 -19.72 -16.43
CA ARG A 73 22.07 -21.07 -15.99
C ARG A 73 23.43 -21.58 -16.46
N GLU A 74 24.18 -20.74 -17.20
CA GLU A 74 25.50 -21.06 -17.80
C GLU A 74 25.47 -22.35 -18.62
N ARG A 75 24.44 -22.53 -19.47
CA ARG A 75 24.25 -23.75 -20.24
C ARG A 75 23.97 -23.51 -21.71
N ALA A 76 24.66 -24.24 -22.55
CA ALA A 76 24.35 -24.37 -23.97
C ALA A 76 23.29 -25.46 -24.19
N GLY A 77 22.50 -25.34 -25.23
CA GLY A 77 21.50 -26.35 -25.59
C GLY A 77 20.71 -26.00 -26.83
N PHE A 78 19.61 -26.72 -27.01
CA PHE A 78 18.71 -26.55 -28.14
C PHE A 78 17.27 -26.32 -27.64
N VAL A 79 16.57 -25.35 -28.24
CA VAL A 79 15.15 -25.09 -28.02
C VAL A 79 14.40 -25.09 -29.34
N ARG A 80 13.13 -25.51 -29.35
CA ARG A 80 12.30 -25.41 -30.56
C ARG A 80 12.12 -23.92 -30.95
N ALA A 81 12.39 -23.62 -32.22
CA ALA A 81 12.24 -22.23 -32.72
C ALA A 81 10.82 -21.67 -32.54
N ALA A 82 9.80 -22.51 -32.59
CA ALA A 82 8.40 -22.11 -32.36
C ALA A 82 8.12 -21.63 -30.91
N GLN A 83 8.97 -22.03 -29.93
CA GLN A 83 8.79 -21.69 -28.52
C GLN A 83 9.54 -20.46 -28.05
N VAL A 84 10.27 -19.82 -28.98
CA VAL A 84 11.02 -18.59 -28.71
C VAL A 84 10.76 -17.54 -29.79
N ARG A 85 11.11 -16.30 -29.52
CA ARG A 85 11.12 -15.23 -30.52
C ARG A 85 12.47 -14.53 -30.50
N ILE A 86 13.11 -14.45 -31.63
CA ILE A 86 14.31 -13.62 -31.81
C ILE A 86 13.86 -12.15 -31.71
N VAL A 87 14.49 -11.41 -30.82
CA VAL A 87 14.21 -9.97 -30.63
C VAL A 87 15.26 -9.15 -31.35
N PRO A 88 14.84 -8.23 -32.21
CA PRO A 88 15.76 -7.32 -32.88
C PRO A 88 16.37 -6.33 -31.87
N THR A 89 17.63 -5.95 -32.12
CA THR A 89 18.37 -4.96 -31.31
C THR A 89 18.55 -3.62 -32.02
N GLN A 90 18.06 -3.50 -33.27
CA GLN A 90 18.19 -2.30 -34.08
C GLN A 90 17.14 -1.26 -33.68
N ALA A 91 17.50 0.03 -33.80
CA ALA A 91 16.63 1.15 -33.45
C ALA A 91 15.30 1.16 -34.20
N GLU A 92 15.32 0.71 -35.46
CA GLU A 92 14.16 0.68 -36.36
C GLU A 92 13.07 -0.27 -35.85
N ALA A 93 13.42 -1.27 -35.07
CA ALA A 93 12.46 -2.23 -34.48
C ALA A 93 11.86 -1.76 -33.16
N ALA A 94 12.34 -0.68 -32.57
CA ALA A 94 11.83 -0.18 -31.28
C ALA A 94 10.31 0.09 -31.28
N PRO A 95 9.68 0.67 -32.31
CA PRO A 95 8.23 0.85 -32.32
C PRO A 95 7.44 -0.47 -32.20
N ASP A 96 7.89 -1.52 -32.88
CA ASP A 96 7.24 -2.83 -32.86
C ASP A 96 7.38 -3.51 -31.49
N LEU A 97 8.58 -3.41 -30.90
CA LEU A 97 8.82 -3.90 -29.54
C LEU A 97 7.92 -3.18 -28.53
N LEU A 98 7.75 -1.86 -28.65
CA LEU A 98 6.87 -1.09 -27.79
C LEU A 98 5.39 -1.48 -27.96
N ALA A 99 4.95 -1.79 -29.19
CA ALA A 99 3.61 -2.30 -29.43
C ALA A 99 3.34 -3.62 -28.74
N VAL A 100 4.33 -4.54 -28.74
CA VAL A 100 4.26 -5.80 -27.98
C VAL A 100 4.22 -5.53 -26.48
N VAL A 101 5.01 -4.60 -25.96
CA VAL A 101 4.99 -4.21 -24.53
C VAL A 101 3.60 -3.69 -24.12
N ARG A 102 2.95 -2.85 -24.95
CA ARG A 102 1.59 -2.37 -24.73
C ARG A 102 0.60 -3.51 -24.58
N PHE A 103 0.63 -4.46 -25.50
CA PHE A 103 -0.25 -5.62 -25.50
C PHE A 103 -0.05 -6.47 -24.24
N LEU A 104 1.21 -6.79 -23.90
CA LEU A 104 1.55 -7.64 -22.76
C LEU A 104 1.31 -6.95 -21.41
N ARG A 105 1.43 -5.61 -21.33
CA ARG A 105 1.07 -4.84 -20.14
C ARG A 105 -0.33 -5.17 -19.66
N ASP A 106 -1.27 -5.26 -20.59
CA ASP A 106 -2.69 -5.45 -20.29
C ASP A 106 -3.12 -6.94 -20.30
N THR A 107 -2.16 -7.87 -20.47
CA THR A 107 -2.38 -9.31 -20.51
C THR A 107 -1.98 -9.96 -19.16
N PRO A 108 -2.95 -10.35 -18.29
CA PRO A 108 -2.64 -11.05 -17.04
C PRO A 108 -1.96 -12.39 -17.30
N GLY A 109 -0.92 -12.71 -16.53
CA GLY A 109 -0.14 -13.94 -16.67
C GLY A 109 1.07 -13.83 -17.58
N ALA A 110 1.15 -12.77 -18.40
CA ALA A 110 2.27 -12.54 -19.32
C ALA A 110 3.33 -11.56 -18.74
N GLU A 111 3.35 -11.35 -17.42
CA GLU A 111 4.19 -10.33 -16.79
C GLU A 111 5.67 -10.56 -17.08
N ALA A 112 6.18 -11.77 -16.92
CA ALA A 112 7.60 -12.06 -17.14
C ALA A 112 8.00 -11.87 -18.61
N LEU A 113 7.15 -12.29 -19.54
CA LEU A 113 7.36 -12.07 -20.98
C LEU A 113 7.36 -10.58 -21.31
N GLY A 114 6.38 -9.83 -20.81
CA GLY A 114 6.26 -8.39 -21.05
C GLY A 114 7.44 -7.59 -20.51
N ILE A 115 7.99 -7.96 -19.36
CA ILE A 115 9.20 -7.37 -18.78
C ILE A 115 10.42 -7.67 -19.66
N GLY A 116 10.53 -8.90 -20.18
CA GLY A 116 11.57 -9.25 -21.14
C GLY A 116 11.51 -8.40 -22.42
N TYR A 117 10.30 -8.20 -22.98
CA TYR A 117 10.12 -7.30 -24.13
C TYR A 117 10.37 -5.82 -23.80
N ALA A 118 10.01 -5.37 -22.58
CA ALA A 118 10.34 -4.00 -22.15
C ALA A 118 11.85 -3.78 -22.05
N ALA A 119 12.59 -4.77 -21.54
CA ALA A 119 14.05 -4.73 -21.51
C ALA A 119 14.65 -4.72 -22.94
N ALA A 120 14.10 -5.53 -23.85
CA ALA A 120 14.52 -5.54 -25.26
C ALA A 120 14.27 -4.18 -25.94
N TYR A 121 13.10 -3.57 -25.69
CA TYR A 121 12.80 -2.21 -26.16
C TYR A 121 13.81 -1.18 -25.64
N LEU A 122 14.08 -1.19 -24.33
CA LEU A 122 15.01 -0.24 -23.70
C LEU A 122 16.45 -0.40 -24.21
N LYS A 123 16.82 -1.63 -24.66
CA LYS A 123 18.12 -1.89 -25.30
C LYS A 123 18.16 -1.38 -26.76
N ALA A 124 17.07 -1.56 -27.53
CA ALA A 124 17.00 -1.21 -28.95
C ALA A 124 16.75 0.28 -29.19
N ALA A 125 15.91 0.91 -28.37
CA ALA A 125 15.47 2.28 -28.57
C ALA A 125 16.59 3.29 -28.28
N PRO A 126 16.79 4.31 -29.16
CA PRO A 126 17.68 5.43 -28.85
C PRO A 126 17.23 6.18 -27.60
N ALA A 127 18.16 6.60 -26.76
CA ALA A 127 17.87 7.22 -25.46
C ALA A 127 16.92 8.44 -25.53
N ASN A 128 16.99 9.21 -26.61
CA ASN A 128 16.17 10.41 -26.81
C ASN A 128 14.71 10.12 -27.20
N VAL A 129 14.35 8.88 -27.55
CA VAL A 129 12.97 8.48 -27.86
C VAL A 129 12.32 7.67 -26.72
N ILE A 130 13.10 7.29 -25.70
CA ILE A 130 12.57 6.56 -24.54
C ILE A 130 11.75 7.51 -23.66
N GLY A 131 10.43 7.37 -23.75
CA GLY A 131 9.47 8.09 -22.90
C GLY A 131 9.12 7.35 -21.61
N THR A 132 7.99 7.73 -21.01
CA THR A 132 7.48 7.13 -19.75
C THR A 132 6.80 5.78 -19.94
N GLU A 133 6.30 5.52 -21.14
CA GLU A 133 5.43 4.37 -21.42
C GLU A 133 6.08 3.00 -21.11
N PRO A 134 7.32 2.69 -21.50
CA PRO A 134 7.95 1.41 -21.17
C PRO A 134 8.15 1.25 -19.66
N PHE A 135 8.40 2.33 -18.93
CA PHE A 135 8.53 2.29 -17.47
C PHE A 135 7.19 2.11 -16.77
N ASP A 136 6.11 2.75 -17.24
CA ASP A 136 4.75 2.54 -16.75
C ASP A 136 4.31 1.09 -16.97
N ALA A 137 4.60 0.52 -18.14
CA ALA A 137 4.32 -0.88 -18.44
C ALA A 137 5.12 -1.84 -17.57
N LEU A 138 6.44 -1.62 -17.45
CA LEU A 138 7.33 -2.43 -16.62
C LEU A 138 6.90 -2.40 -15.15
N GLY A 139 6.62 -1.21 -14.61
CA GLY A 139 6.13 -1.06 -13.23
C GLY A 139 4.80 -1.78 -13.01
N THR A 140 3.85 -1.62 -13.93
CA THR A 140 2.52 -2.27 -13.86
C THR A 140 2.64 -3.79 -13.86
N MET A 141 3.46 -4.36 -14.74
CA MET A 141 3.67 -5.81 -14.81
C MET A 141 4.40 -6.34 -13.59
N SER A 142 5.44 -5.64 -13.11
CA SER A 142 6.20 -6.03 -11.91
C SER A 142 5.33 -6.01 -10.66
N GLU A 143 4.51 -4.98 -10.47
CA GLU A 143 3.56 -4.91 -9.36
C GLU A 143 2.49 -6.00 -9.44
N ARG A 144 1.95 -6.26 -10.63
CA ARG A 144 0.94 -7.32 -10.83
C ARG A 144 1.51 -8.70 -10.53
N LEU A 145 2.75 -9.00 -10.95
CA LEU A 145 3.41 -10.26 -10.62
C LEU A 145 3.63 -10.40 -9.11
N ALA A 146 4.11 -9.35 -8.43
CA ALA A 146 4.30 -9.35 -6.99
C ALA A 146 2.98 -9.58 -6.24
N ARG A 147 1.87 -8.94 -6.67
CA ARG A 147 0.53 -9.17 -6.10
C ARG A 147 0.05 -10.60 -6.31
N ARG A 148 0.21 -11.15 -7.51
CA ARG A 148 -0.14 -12.55 -7.80
C ARG A 148 0.63 -13.51 -6.91
N ALA A 149 1.92 -13.27 -6.70
CA ALA A 149 2.76 -14.09 -5.84
C ALA A 149 2.31 -14.02 -4.36
N SER A 150 1.85 -12.84 -3.89
CA SER A 150 1.34 -12.66 -2.52
C SER A 150 -0.04 -13.28 -2.29
N THR A 151 -0.90 -13.32 -3.32
CA THR A 151 -2.30 -13.76 -3.19
C THR A 151 -2.56 -15.18 -3.67
N ASN A 152 -1.57 -15.84 -4.26
CA ASN A 152 -1.73 -17.20 -4.81
C ASN A 152 -2.06 -18.20 -3.69
N LYS A 153 -3.18 -18.89 -3.87
CA LYS A 153 -3.63 -19.97 -2.97
C LYS A 153 -3.49 -21.36 -3.62
N ASN A 154 -3.14 -21.40 -4.91
CA ASN A 154 -3.08 -22.63 -5.68
C ASN A 154 -1.63 -23.12 -5.79
N LYS A 155 -1.28 -24.13 -5.01
CA LYS A 155 0.06 -24.74 -5.00
C LYS A 155 0.54 -25.21 -6.37
N ALA A 156 -0.36 -25.53 -7.29
CA ALA A 156 0.00 -25.94 -8.65
C ALA A 156 0.71 -24.83 -9.45
N PHE A 157 0.48 -23.55 -9.11
CA PHE A 157 1.13 -22.40 -9.75
C PHE A 157 2.34 -21.84 -8.98
N ASP A 158 2.67 -22.39 -7.81
CA ASP A 158 3.79 -21.87 -7.00
C ASP A 158 5.12 -21.94 -7.76
N ALA A 159 5.40 -23.07 -8.41
CA ALA A 159 6.63 -23.25 -9.18
C ALA A 159 6.73 -22.30 -10.39
N GLN A 160 5.61 -22.07 -11.09
CA GLN A 160 5.54 -21.12 -12.20
C GLN A 160 5.77 -19.68 -11.73
N ILE A 161 5.10 -19.27 -10.66
CA ILE A 161 5.24 -17.92 -10.09
C ILE A 161 6.67 -17.71 -9.60
N ALA A 162 7.25 -18.67 -8.89
CA ALA A 162 8.64 -18.61 -8.43
C ALA A 162 9.61 -18.44 -9.61
N ALA A 163 9.43 -19.23 -10.69
CA ALA A 163 10.23 -19.13 -11.88
C ALA A 163 10.08 -17.76 -12.59
N HIS A 164 8.86 -17.23 -12.68
CA HIS A 164 8.63 -15.89 -13.24
C HIS A 164 9.30 -14.81 -12.40
N LEU A 165 9.30 -14.92 -11.06
CA LEU A 165 10.02 -13.99 -10.18
C LEU A 165 11.53 -14.05 -10.42
N GLU A 166 12.11 -15.24 -10.62
CA GLU A 166 13.52 -15.39 -10.98
C GLU A 166 13.84 -14.80 -12.36
N VAL A 167 12.95 -14.99 -13.35
CA VAL A 167 13.11 -14.43 -14.68
C VAL A 167 13.14 -12.90 -14.60
N VAL A 168 12.19 -12.26 -13.92
CA VAL A 168 12.13 -10.80 -13.85
C VAL A 168 13.27 -10.20 -13.03
N ALA A 169 13.77 -10.93 -12.03
CA ALA A 169 14.95 -10.54 -11.28
C ALA A 169 16.20 -10.45 -12.17
N SER A 170 16.33 -11.31 -13.21
CA SER A 170 17.42 -11.23 -14.19
C SER A 170 17.40 -9.95 -15.05
N TYR A 171 16.24 -9.29 -15.13
CA TYR A 171 16.09 -7.98 -15.77
C TYR A 171 16.23 -6.80 -14.80
N GLY A 172 16.63 -7.06 -13.55
CA GLY A 172 16.84 -6.02 -12.53
C GLY A 172 15.54 -5.59 -11.81
N VAL A 173 14.47 -6.35 -11.92
CA VAL A 173 13.25 -6.09 -11.14
C VAL A 173 13.47 -6.58 -9.71
N ALA A 174 13.55 -5.64 -8.75
CA ALA A 174 13.72 -5.95 -7.35
C ALA A 174 12.36 -6.12 -6.65
N ILE A 175 12.17 -7.27 -6.00
CA ILE A 175 10.98 -7.56 -5.21
C ILE A 175 11.40 -7.79 -3.77
N ARG A 176 10.76 -7.06 -2.85
CA ARG A 176 10.96 -7.20 -1.40
C ARG A 176 9.85 -8.07 -0.83
N SER A 177 10.16 -8.81 0.22
CA SER A 177 9.20 -9.62 0.94
C SER A 177 9.11 -9.14 2.39
N PHE A 178 7.90 -9.02 2.89
CA PHE A 178 7.60 -8.67 4.28
C PHE A 178 6.65 -9.71 4.85
N GLU A 179 6.82 -10.07 6.11
CA GLU A 179 5.80 -10.82 6.84
C GLU A 179 4.75 -9.84 7.37
N HIS A 180 3.50 -10.05 7.00
CA HIS A 180 2.37 -9.26 7.45
C HIS A 180 1.21 -10.18 7.84
N ASP A 181 0.81 -10.14 9.11
CA ASP A 181 -0.25 -11.00 9.67
C ASP A 181 -0.06 -12.50 9.38
N GLY A 182 1.16 -13.00 9.53
CA GLY A 182 1.51 -14.41 9.28
C GLY A 182 1.52 -14.81 7.80
N ARG A 183 1.53 -13.82 6.87
CA ARG A 183 1.60 -14.05 5.42
C ARG A 183 2.77 -13.30 4.82
N MET A 184 3.40 -13.90 3.82
CA MET A 184 4.44 -13.24 3.05
C MET A 184 3.80 -12.32 2.01
N GLN A 185 4.04 -11.01 2.15
CA GLN A 185 3.67 -9.98 1.20
C GLN A 185 4.87 -9.66 0.31
N LEU A 186 4.73 -9.86 -1.00
CA LEU A 186 5.76 -9.47 -1.97
C LEU A 186 5.40 -8.11 -2.56
N CYS A 187 6.39 -7.24 -2.64
CA CYS A 187 6.24 -5.87 -3.12
C CYS A 187 7.33 -5.51 -4.11
N TYR A 188 6.94 -5.04 -5.27
CA TYR A 188 7.88 -4.44 -6.21
C TYR A 188 8.48 -3.18 -5.59
N ASP A 189 9.78 -2.97 -5.76
CA ASP A 189 10.51 -1.83 -5.16
C ASP A 189 10.10 -0.46 -5.74
N GLY A 190 9.44 -0.45 -6.92
CA GLY A 190 8.88 0.75 -7.53
C GLY A 190 9.84 1.56 -8.40
N GLU A 191 11.04 1.07 -8.73
CA GLU A 191 12.02 1.85 -9.51
C GLU A 191 11.47 2.38 -10.83
N ALA A 192 10.73 1.57 -11.59
CA ALA A 192 10.13 2.02 -12.85
C ALA A 192 9.09 3.14 -12.61
N PHE A 193 8.29 3.06 -11.55
CA PHE A 193 7.34 4.12 -11.22
C PHE A 193 8.03 5.41 -10.77
N ARG A 194 9.17 5.33 -10.07
CA ARG A 194 9.98 6.53 -9.79
C ARG A 194 10.46 7.22 -11.06
N ARG A 195 10.82 6.44 -12.10
CA ARG A 195 11.17 6.99 -13.42
C ARG A 195 9.97 7.62 -14.11
N VAL A 196 8.78 7.03 -14.02
CA VAL A 196 7.54 7.65 -14.53
C VAL A 196 7.31 9.02 -13.89
N LEU A 197 7.49 9.15 -12.57
CA LEU A 197 7.34 10.44 -11.89
C LEU A 197 8.44 11.46 -12.23
N ALA A 198 9.63 11.02 -12.60
CA ALA A 198 10.75 11.89 -12.95
C ALA A 198 10.70 12.39 -14.41
N LEU A 199 10.01 11.68 -15.30
CA LEU A 199 9.88 12.01 -16.72
C LEU A 199 8.59 12.79 -17.00
N LYS A 200 8.48 13.35 -18.23
CA LYS A 200 7.23 13.97 -18.70
C LYS A 200 6.17 12.88 -18.92
N SER A 201 5.27 12.71 -17.97
CA SER A 201 4.21 11.69 -17.95
C SER A 201 2.81 12.32 -18.01
N THR A 202 1.83 11.52 -18.44
CA THR A 202 0.42 11.91 -18.38
C THR A 202 -0.08 11.93 -16.93
N ASP A 203 -1.20 12.62 -16.67
CA ASP A 203 -1.78 12.68 -15.33
C ASP A 203 -2.18 11.29 -14.82
N GLU A 204 -2.69 10.42 -15.72
CA GLU A 204 -3.02 9.03 -15.38
C GLU A 204 -1.79 8.19 -15.03
N GLN A 205 -0.68 8.34 -15.78
CA GLN A 205 0.57 7.64 -15.47
C GLN A 205 1.13 8.08 -14.11
N LYS A 206 1.09 9.40 -13.81
CA LYS A 206 1.47 9.92 -12.50
C LYS A 206 0.60 9.35 -11.38
N ALA A 207 -0.72 9.30 -11.59
CA ALA A 207 -1.65 8.76 -10.61
C ALA A 207 -1.39 7.27 -10.34
N ARG A 208 -1.23 6.45 -11.38
CA ARG A 208 -0.89 5.03 -11.23
C ARG A 208 0.43 4.84 -10.50
N ALA A 209 1.48 5.57 -10.91
CA ALA A 209 2.78 5.49 -10.26
C ALA A 209 2.73 5.91 -8.78
N ALA A 210 2.04 7.01 -8.46
CA ALA A 210 1.86 7.48 -7.09
C ALA A 210 1.10 6.45 -6.23
N LEU A 211 0.02 5.88 -6.75
CA LEU A 211 -0.75 4.85 -6.05
C LEU A 211 0.07 3.57 -5.80
N ALA A 212 0.86 3.14 -6.79
CA ALA A 212 1.74 1.99 -6.65
C ALA A 212 2.84 2.20 -5.60
N LEU A 213 3.49 3.35 -5.62
CA LEU A 213 4.58 3.71 -4.70
C LEU A 213 4.11 3.96 -3.25
N THR A 214 2.83 4.23 -3.04
CA THR A 214 2.28 4.59 -1.72
C THR A 214 1.42 3.50 -1.08
N ARG A 215 1.52 2.25 -1.54
CA ARG A 215 0.76 1.12 -1.02
C ARG A 215 1.06 0.87 0.45
N ALA A 216 0.01 0.77 1.27
CA ALA A 216 0.13 0.56 2.71
C ALA A 216 0.67 -0.85 3.03
N GLU A 217 0.25 -1.85 2.28
CA GLU A 217 0.67 -3.24 2.44
C GLU A 217 2.14 -3.50 2.04
N CYS A 218 2.79 -2.51 1.43
CA CYS A 218 4.21 -2.55 1.04
C CYS A 218 5.11 -1.74 1.98
N ILE A 219 4.60 -1.32 3.12
CA ILE A 219 5.40 -0.67 4.16
C ILE A 219 6.06 -1.76 5.01
N ASP A 220 7.38 -1.66 5.17
CA ASP A 220 8.12 -2.57 6.05
C ASP A 220 7.60 -2.43 7.50
N PRO A 221 7.09 -3.50 8.11
CA PRO A 221 6.57 -3.46 9.48
C PRO A 221 7.66 -3.17 10.52
N ASN A 222 8.95 -3.36 10.18
CA ASN A 222 10.09 -3.16 11.07
C ASN A 222 10.70 -1.75 10.99
N LEU A 223 10.08 -0.81 10.26
CA LEU A 223 10.56 0.57 10.22
C LEU A 223 10.60 1.18 11.61
N THR A 224 11.67 1.92 11.90
CA THR A 224 11.71 2.75 13.09
C THR A 224 10.59 3.80 13.06
N PRO A 225 10.13 4.32 14.21
CA PRO A 225 9.12 5.37 14.23
C PRO A 225 9.48 6.62 13.41
N LEU A 226 10.79 6.96 13.35
CA LEU A 226 11.27 8.09 12.55
C LEU A 226 11.19 7.79 11.05
N ASP A 227 11.65 6.60 10.63
CA ASP A 227 11.61 6.19 9.23
C ASP A 227 10.18 6.08 8.74
N ARG A 228 9.25 5.61 9.59
CA ARG A 228 7.83 5.56 9.29
C ARG A 228 7.25 6.96 9.04
N VAL A 229 7.57 7.93 9.88
CA VAL A 229 7.13 9.33 9.71
C VAL A 229 7.71 9.93 8.42
N ASN A 230 8.99 9.69 8.14
CA ASN A 230 9.61 10.17 6.90
C ASN A 230 8.96 9.55 5.66
N LEU A 231 8.65 8.26 5.71
CA LEU A 231 7.96 7.56 4.64
C LEU A 231 6.53 8.11 4.42
N ASP A 232 5.76 8.33 5.48
CA ASP A 232 4.40 8.83 5.36
C ASP A 232 4.38 10.28 4.84
N ASN A 233 5.31 11.14 5.25
CA ASN A 233 5.47 12.48 4.68
C ASN A 233 5.84 12.42 3.19
N TRP A 234 6.75 11.52 2.79
CA TRP A 234 7.09 11.32 1.39
C TRP A 234 5.88 10.80 0.59
N ARG A 235 5.09 9.87 1.14
CA ARG A 235 3.86 9.35 0.51
C ARG A 235 2.85 10.48 0.26
N ALA A 236 2.64 11.37 1.24
CA ALA A 236 1.79 12.55 1.09
C ALA A 236 2.29 13.44 -0.06
N GLN A 237 3.58 13.78 -0.08
CA GLN A 237 4.18 14.61 -1.13
C GLN A 237 4.03 14.01 -2.53
N VAL A 238 4.19 12.69 -2.68
CA VAL A 238 4.02 11.99 -3.97
C VAL A 238 2.57 12.09 -4.45
N LEU A 239 1.61 11.89 -3.56
CA LEU A 239 0.18 11.93 -3.88
C LEU A 239 -0.32 13.36 -4.18
N GLU A 240 0.20 14.35 -3.48
CA GLU A 240 -0.15 15.77 -3.72
C GLU A 240 0.30 16.28 -5.09
N ARG A 241 1.40 15.74 -5.64
CA ARG A 241 1.90 16.11 -6.97
C ARG A 241 1.07 15.54 -8.12
N VAL A 242 0.06 14.72 -7.85
CA VAL A 242 -0.83 14.16 -8.88
C VAL A 242 -1.86 15.19 -9.31
N PRO A 243 -1.85 15.69 -10.56
CA PRO A 243 -2.88 16.57 -11.08
C PRO A 243 -4.19 15.80 -11.21
N ARG A 244 -5.27 16.29 -10.58
CA ARG A 244 -6.54 15.52 -10.51
C ARG A 244 -7.60 16.00 -11.50
N ALA A 245 -7.45 17.19 -12.08
CA ALA A 245 -8.50 17.84 -12.88
C ALA A 245 -8.98 16.96 -14.05
N ASN A 246 -8.03 16.34 -14.78
CA ASN A 246 -8.29 15.56 -15.99
C ASN A 246 -8.30 14.04 -15.77
N LEU A 247 -8.24 13.58 -14.52
CA LEU A 247 -8.29 12.15 -14.24
C LEU A 247 -9.70 11.59 -14.40
N PRO A 248 -9.85 10.34 -14.86
CA PRO A 248 -11.08 9.58 -14.73
C PRO A 248 -11.52 9.49 -13.27
N GLU A 249 -12.82 9.47 -13.01
CA GLU A 249 -13.35 9.58 -11.65
C GLU A 249 -12.89 8.43 -10.74
N TYR A 250 -12.84 7.19 -11.25
CA TYR A 250 -12.33 6.05 -10.49
C TYR A 250 -10.87 6.28 -9.99
N LEU A 251 -10.05 6.92 -10.82
CA LEU A 251 -8.66 7.18 -10.46
C LEU A 251 -8.53 8.34 -9.47
N LYS A 252 -9.36 9.38 -9.62
CA LYS A 252 -9.50 10.45 -8.60
C LYS A 252 -9.88 9.88 -7.25
N ASN A 253 -10.89 9.00 -7.22
CA ASN A 253 -11.36 8.35 -6.01
C ASN A 253 -10.23 7.56 -5.33
N ARG A 254 -9.48 6.75 -6.09
CA ARG A 254 -8.34 5.98 -5.55
C ARG A 254 -7.25 6.88 -4.96
N VAL A 255 -6.90 7.99 -5.64
CA VAL A 255 -5.93 8.96 -5.12
C VAL A 255 -6.44 9.62 -3.84
N ARG A 256 -7.72 10.01 -3.78
CA ARG A 256 -8.35 10.60 -2.59
C ARG A 256 -8.37 9.63 -1.41
N MET A 257 -8.79 8.39 -1.63
CA MET A 257 -8.79 7.36 -0.58
C MET A 257 -7.38 7.12 -0.03
N ARG A 258 -6.37 7.05 -0.90
CA ARG A 258 -4.98 6.89 -0.48
C ARG A 258 -4.46 8.12 0.30
N ASN A 259 -4.77 9.33 -0.15
CA ASN A 259 -4.45 10.56 0.57
C ASN A 259 -5.11 10.59 1.95
N ALA A 260 -6.39 10.24 2.03
CA ALA A 260 -7.11 10.19 3.30
C ALA A 260 -6.43 9.25 4.32
N GLN A 261 -5.99 8.06 3.88
CA GLN A 261 -5.25 7.13 4.73
C GLN A 261 -3.92 7.71 5.20
N VAL A 262 -3.12 8.26 4.28
CA VAL A 262 -1.79 8.80 4.59
C VAL A 262 -1.89 9.98 5.55
N TRP A 263 -2.83 10.89 5.33
CA TRP A 263 -3.01 12.04 6.22
C TRP A 263 -3.57 11.64 7.59
N ALA A 264 -4.38 10.59 7.69
CA ALA A 264 -4.82 10.04 8.98
C ALA A 264 -3.65 9.43 9.76
N ASP A 265 -2.75 8.70 9.10
CA ASP A 265 -1.53 8.14 9.72
C ASP A 265 -0.59 9.28 10.20
N ILE A 266 -0.41 10.34 9.39
CA ILE A 266 0.37 11.53 9.76
C ILE A 266 -0.24 12.25 10.96
N ALA A 267 -1.56 12.43 10.99
CA ALA A 267 -2.26 13.07 12.11
C ALA A 267 -2.04 12.30 13.42
N PHE A 268 -2.14 10.97 13.38
CA PHE A 268 -1.84 10.11 14.54
C PHE A 268 -0.37 10.22 14.97
N ALA A 269 0.57 10.16 14.03
CA ALA A 269 1.99 10.25 14.32
C ALA A 269 2.38 11.61 14.96
N ARG A 270 1.81 12.71 14.46
CA ARG A 270 1.96 14.07 15.04
C ARG A 270 1.39 14.14 16.47
N ALA A 271 0.20 13.57 16.69
CA ALA A 271 -0.42 13.53 18.02
C ALA A 271 0.50 12.81 19.04
N ARG A 272 1.07 11.68 18.65
CA ARG A 272 2.01 10.90 19.48
C ARG A 272 3.27 11.68 19.87
N LYS A 273 3.65 12.68 19.09
CA LYS A 273 4.78 13.58 19.36
C LYS A 273 4.38 14.89 20.05
N GLY A 274 3.09 15.12 20.28
CA GLY A 274 2.58 16.39 20.81
C GLY A 274 2.67 17.55 19.80
N GLU A 275 2.76 17.25 18.50
CA GLU A 275 2.80 18.24 17.42
C GLU A 275 1.38 18.64 16.99
N ALA A 276 1.26 19.73 16.21
CA ALA A 276 -0.02 20.20 15.66
C ALA A 276 -0.63 19.17 14.69
N THR A 277 -1.86 18.75 14.96
CA THR A 277 -2.54 17.66 14.24
C THR A 277 -3.66 18.09 13.34
N GLN A 278 -4.26 19.27 13.61
CA GLN A 278 -5.53 19.70 13.02
C GLN A 278 -5.50 19.72 11.49
N GLU A 279 -4.46 20.31 10.89
CA GLU A 279 -4.32 20.40 9.44
C GLU A 279 -4.31 19.01 8.79
N ALA A 280 -3.48 18.10 9.29
CA ALA A 280 -3.38 16.74 8.74
C ALA A 280 -4.71 15.98 8.85
N ALA A 281 -5.39 16.07 9.99
CA ALA A 281 -6.68 15.42 10.20
C ALA A 281 -7.79 16.04 9.32
N GLN A 282 -7.80 17.36 9.15
CA GLN A 282 -8.75 18.03 8.27
C GLN A 282 -8.54 17.67 6.81
N LEU A 283 -7.29 17.54 6.35
CA LEU A 283 -6.96 17.02 5.01
C LEU A 283 -7.47 15.61 4.83
N ALA A 284 -7.25 14.71 5.81
CA ALA A 284 -7.76 13.35 5.76
C ALA A 284 -9.29 13.30 5.60
N ILE A 285 -10.00 14.11 6.39
CA ILE A 285 -11.48 14.21 6.35
C ILE A 285 -11.93 14.77 4.99
N ALA A 286 -11.30 15.85 4.50
CA ALA A 286 -11.66 16.48 3.25
C ALA A 286 -11.45 15.56 2.04
N GLU A 287 -10.34 14.82 2.01
CA GLU A 287 -10.08 13.85 0.96
C GLU A 287 -11.11 12.70 0.96
N LEU A 288 -11.45 12.17 2.11
CA LEU A 288 -12.47 11.13 2.23
C LEU A 288 -13.86 11.64 1.82
N ALA A 289 -14.24 12.84 2.26
CA ALA A 289 -15.52 13.48 1.91
C ALA A 289 -15.64 13.78 0.41
N GLY A 290 -14.50 14.01 -0.27
CA GLY A 290 -14.46 14.25 -1.70
C GLY A 290 -14.58 12.99 -2.57
N VAL A 291 -14.66 11.79 -2.01
CA VAL A 291 -14.82 10.54 -2.76
C VAL A 291 -16.24 10.45 -3.32
N ASN A 292 -16.37 10.28 -4.64
CA ASN A 292 -17.66 10.02 -5.28
C ASN A 292 -18.06 8.55 -5.10
N LYS A 293 -18.91 8.25 -4.12
CA LYS A 293 -19.29 6.89 -3.75
C LYS A 293 -20.10 6.18 -4.85
N SER A 294 -20.82 6.92 -5.71
CA SER A 294 -21.61 6.33 -6.78
C SER A 294 -20.78 5.71 -7.91
N GLU A 295 -19.49 6.08 -7.98
CA GLU A 295 -18.55 5.61 -8.99
C GLU A 295 -17.55 4.57 -8.44
N LEU A 296 -17.77 4.06 -7.22
CA LEU A 296 -16.91 3.04 -6.64
C LEU A 296 -17.26 1.66 -7.17
N THR A 297 -16.24 0.92 -7.62
CA THR A 297 -16.36 -0.51 -7.89
C THR A 297 -16.40 -1.31 -6.58
N GLU A 298 -16.70 -2.60 -6.63
CA GLU A 298 -16.68 -3.47 -5.46
C GLU A 298 -15.29 -3.50 -4.79
N ASP A 299 -14.23 -3.58 -5.60
CA ASP A 299 -12.84 -3.52 -5.10
C ASP A 299 -12.52 -2.17 -4.46
N ASP A 300 -12.98 -1.06 -5.06
CA ASP A 300 -12.76 0.28 -4.53
C ASP A 300 -13.57 0.53 -3.25
N MET A 301 -14.72 -0.13 -3.07
CA MET A 301 -15.51 -0.05 -1.85
C MET A 301 -14.74 -0.58 -0.63
N SER A 302 -13.98 -1.65 -0.79
CA SER A 302 -13.10 -2.17 0.27
C SER A 302 -12.02 -1.14 0.66
N ALA A 303 -11.38 -0.51 -0.33
CA ALA A 303 -10.38 0.54 -0.09
C ALA A 303 -11.00 1.80 0.57
N TYR A 304 -12.24 2.15 0.18
CA TYR A 304 -12.98 3.25 0.80
C TYR A 304 -13.27 2.97 2.27
N ASN A 305 -13.75 1.78 2.60
CA ASN A 305 -14.05 1.41 3.98
C ASN A 305 -12.79 1.42 4.87
N ASP A 306 -11.65 0.92 4.35
CA ASP A 306 -10.37 1.00 5.07
C ASP A 306 -9.94 2.45 5.32
N ALA A 307 -10.02 3.32 4.30
CA ALA A 307 -9.73 4.74 4.44
C ALA A 307 -10.66 5.41 5.46
N ALA A 308 -11.97 5.12 5.38
CA ALA A 308 -12.97 5.68 6.28
C ALA A 308 -12.72 5.31 7.75
N MET A 309 -12.35 4.05 8.01
CA MET A 309 -12.04 3.62 9.38
C MET A 309 -10.77 4.28 9.92
N ARG A 310 -9.72 4.43 9.12
CA ARG A 310 -8.49 5.11 9.56
C ARG A 310 -8.73 6.59 9.85
N VAL A 311 -9.48 7.28 8.97
CA VAL A 311 -9.90 8.67 9.19
C VAL A 311 -10.80 8.77 10.43
N GLY A 312 -11.77 7.86 10.59
CA GLY A 312 -12.62 7.77 11.76
C GLY A 312 -11.84 7.56 13.06
N ALA A 313 -10.83 6.66 13.05
CA ALA A 313 -9.98 6.42 14.21
C ALA A 313 -9.22 7.68 14.66
N SER A 314 -8.74 8.49 13.71
CA SER A 314 -7.92 9.69 13.97
C SER A 314 -8.72 11.00 13.96
N ARG A 315 -10.05 10.98 13.83
CA ARG A 315 -10.87 12.21 13.65
C ARG A 315 -10.75 13.24 14.77
N TRP A 316 -10.49 12.80 16.01
CA TRP A 316 -10.32 13.69 17.16
C TRP A 316 -9.09 14.60 17.02
N ALA A 317 -8.14 14.24 16.17
CA ALA A 317 -7.01 15.09 15.84
C ALA A 317 -7.40 16.40 15.10
N ALA A 318 -8.58 16.44 14.47
CA ALA A 318 -9.10 17.64 13.80
C ALA A 318 -9.72 18.65 14.76
N GLU A 319 -10.07 18.21 15.96
CA GLU A 319 -10.70 19.05 16.98
C GLU A 319 -9.64 19.72 17.87
N PRO A 320 -9.86 20.98 18.28
CA PRO A 320 -8.94 21.65 19.19
C PRO A 320 -8.87 20.92 20.54
N ALA A 321 -7.69 20.89 21.14
CA ALA A 321 -7.53 20.43 22.51
C ALA A 321 -8.39 21.28 23.46
N LEU A 322 -8.94 20.66 24.49
CA LEU A 322 -9.68 21.40 25.52
C LEU A 322 -8.73 22.34 26.28
N SER A 323 -9.06 23.61 26.31
CA SER A 323 -8.26 24.65 27.01
C SER A 323 -8.32 24.51 28.53
N ALA A 324 -9.37 23.88 29.05
CA ALA A 324 -9.56 23.60 30.49
C ALA A 324 -10.49 22.40 30.68
N PRO A 325 -10.37 21.65 31.81
CA PRO A 325 -11.32 20.62 32.19
C PRO A 325 -12.74 21.20 32.30
N ALA A 326 -13.74 20.40 31.85
CA ALA A 326 -15.13 20.79 32.02
C ALA A 326 -15.50 20.86 33.52
N PRO A 327 -16.39 21.77 33.91
CA PRO A 327 -16.85 21.84 35.31
C PRO A 327 -17.59 20.53 35.68
N GLY A 328 -17.23 19.92 36.81
CA GLY A 328 -17.79 18.62 37.25
C GLY A 328 -16.82 17.46 37.05
N LEU A 329 -17.35 16.31 36.66
CA LEU A 329 -16.54 15.14 36.36
C LEU A 329 -15.73 15.36 35.08
N SER A 330 -14.41 15.27 35.19
CA SER A 330 -13.48 15.55 34.09
C SER A 330 -12.21 14.72 34.19
N ILE A 331 -11.36 14.79 33.17
CA ILE A 331 -10.04 14.16 33.16
C ILE A 331 -8.94 15.20 33.11
N VAL A 332 -7.81 14.87 33.75
CA VAL A 332 -6.54 15.58 33.61
C VAL A 332 -5.46 14.58 33.21
N THR A 333 -4.61 14.93 32.28
CA THR A 333 -3.50 14.10 31.86
C THR A 333 -2.18 14.57 32.48
N ALA A 334 -1.32 13.60 32.81
CA ALA A 334 0.02 13.85 33.28
C ALA A 334 0.99 12.87 32.60
N PRO A 335 2.27 13.23 32.40
CA PRO A 335 3.27 12.27 31.90
C PRO A 335 3.48 11.15 32.90
N GLY A 336 3.58 9.91 32.39
CA GLY A 336 4.02 8.74 33.11
C GLY A 336 5.47 8.38 32.76
N GLN A 337 5.73 7.13 32.39
CA GLN A 337 7.01 6.70 31.82
C GLN A 337 7.26 7.40 30.47
N PRO A 338 8.47 7.40 29.92
CA PRO A 338 8.72 7.95 28.60
C PRO A 338 7.77 7.41 27.54
N GLY A 339 6.96 8.28 26.92
CA GLY A 339 5.93 7.94 25.95
C GLY A 339 4.58 7.48 26.55
N GLU A 340 4.44 7.42 27.87
CA GLU A 340 3.22 7.07 28.58
C GLU A 340 2.47 8.33 29.03
N THR A 341 1.13 8.28 28.95
CA THR A 341 0.21 9.30 29.48
C THR A 341 -0.65 8.70 30.57
N CYS A 342 -0.63 9.31 31.76
CA CYS A 342 -1.50 8.96 32.88
C CYS A 342 -2.74 9.85 32.87
N ILE A 343 -3.91 9.24 32.89
CA ILE A 343 -5.22 9.88 32.89
C ILE A 343 -5.78 9.81 34.32
N LYS A 344 -6.10 10.98 34.89
CA LYS A 344 -6.66 11.12 36.23
C LYS A 344 -8.09 11.61 36.11
N LEU A 345 -9.02 10.86 36.70
CA LEU A 345 -10.41 11.27 36.83
C LEU A 345 -10.55 12.19 38.05
N VAL A 346 -11.11 13.36 37.88
CA VAL A 346 -11.29 14.39 38.91
C VAL A 346 -12.71 14.94 38.92
N ASP A 347 -13.14 15.48 40.05
CA ASP A 347 -14.41 16.17 40.20
C ASP A 347 -14.26 17.43 41.08
N LYS A 348 -15.36 17.98 41.52
CA LYS A 348 -15.35 19.21 42.41
C LYS A 348 -14.72 18.95 43.77
N LYS A 349 -14.60 17.71 44.21
CA LYS A 349 -14.12 17.30 45.57
C LYS A 349 -12.73 16.65 45.50
N ARG A 350 -12.36 16.13 44.37
CA ARG A 350 -11.11 15.38 44.14
C ARG A 350 -10.31 16.02 43.03
N ASP A 351 -9.10 16.47 43.37
CA ASP A 351 -8.16 17.13 42.48
C ASP A 351 -7.13 16.15 41.85
N VAL A 352 -6.16 16.70 41.14
CA VAL A 352 -5.08 15.95 40.49
C VAL A 352 -4.18 15.21 41.47
N ALA A 353 -4.05 15.72 42.75
CA ALA A 353 -3.24 15.07 43.77
C ALA A 353 -3.94 13.85 44.35
N HIS A 354 -5.28 13.90 44.43
CA HIS A 354 -6.12 12.84 45.01
C HIS A 354 -7.26 12.49 44.02
N PRO A 355 -6.93 11.94 42.84
CA PRO A 355 -7.95 11.63 41.84
C PRO A 355 -8.94 10.56 42.32
N LEU A 356 -10.15 10.54 41.70
CA LEU A 356 -11.13 9.47 41.91
C LEU A 356 -10.57 8.13 41.41
N LEU A 357 -9.90 8.12 40.32
CA LEU A 357 -9.24 6.96 39.72
C LEU A 357 -8.14 7.42 38.72
N GLN A 358 -7.14 6.58 38.52
CA GLN A 358 -6.06 6.84 37.56
C GLN A 358 -5.79 5.59 36.72
N ARG A 359 -5.49 5.80 35.42
CA ARG A 359 -4.96 4.76 34.53
C ARG A 359 -3.95 5.39 33.57
N CYS A 360 -2.84 4.70 33.34
CA CYS A 360 -1.82 5.14 32.40
C CYS A 360 -1.85 4.30 31.11
N THR A 361 -1.40 4.86 29.98
CA THR A 361 -1.41 4.20 28.68
C THR A 361 -0.29 4.75 27.78
N PHE A 362 0.22 3.91 26.89
CA PHE A 362 1.06 4.32 25.77
C PHE A 362 0.23 4.71 24.52
N GLY A 363 -1.10 4.55 24.55
CA GLY A 363 -1.99 4.98 23.49
C GLY A 363 -2.15 6.51 23.43
N GLN A 364 -2.52 7.05 22.27
CA GLN A 364 -2.90 8.45 22.14
C GLN A 364 -4.22 8.73 22.85
N VAL A 365 -4.21 9.64 23.82
CA VAL A 365 -5.40 10.04 24.57
C VAL A 365 -6.01 11.29 23.92
N TRP A 366 -7.27 11.18 23.52
CA TRP A 366 -8.01 12.30 22.93
C TRP A 366 -8.83 13.00 24.01
N THR A 367 -8.22 13.93 24.75
CA THR A 367 -8.86 14.64 25.88
C THR A 367 -10.12 15.43 25.45
N ASN A 368 -10.14 15.93 24.22
CA ASN A 368 -11.27 16.62 23.62
C ASN A 368 -12.49 15.70 23.35
N SER A 369 -12.33 14.37 23.45
CA SER A 369 -13.39 13.39 23.33
C SER A 369 -14.12 13.12 24.67
N ALA A 370 -13.59 13.62 25.79
CA ALA A 370 -14.16 13.35 27.10
C ALA A 370 -15.61 13.83 27.21
N ARG A 371 -16.50 12.95 27.60
CA ARG A 371 -17.94 13.23 27.79
C ARG A 371 -18.43 12.62 29.09
N ALA A 372 -18.67 13.48 30.09
CA ALA A 372 -19.31 13.04 31.32
C ALA A 372 -20.83 12.95 31.15
N ASN A 373 -21.47 12.04 31.89
CA ASN A 373 -22.91 12.02 31.98
C ASN A 373 -23.44 13.14 32.91
N ALA A 374 -24.72 13.46 32.78
CA ALA A 374 -25.35 14.55 33.56
C ALA A 374 -25.32 14.33 35.07
N TYR A 375 -25.14 13.09 35.51
CA TYR A 375 -25.17 12.70 36.95
C TYR A 375 -23.77 12.73 37.57
N GLY A 376 -22.70 12.90 36.79
CA GLY A 376 -21.31 12.86 37.26
C GLY A 376 -20.89 11.46 37.76
N THR A 377 -21.53 10.41 37.26
CA THR A 377 -21.25 9.00 37.62
C THR A 377 -20.56 8.21 36.50
N ALA A 378 -20.39 8.79 35.32
CA ALA A 378 -19.68 8.15 34.24
C ALA A 378 -19.04 9.19 33.27
N LEU A 379 -17.93 8.80 32.63
CA LEU A 379 -17.24 9.55 31.62
C LEU A 379 -16.75 8.61 30.53
N ALA A 380 -17.01 8.95 29.27
CA ALA A 380 -16.49 8.28 28.10
C ALA A 380 -15.28 9.03 27.55
N LEU A 381 -14.24 8.29 27.09
CA LEU A 381 -12.99 8.84 26.58
C LEU A 381 -12.46 7.98 25.43
N ALA A 382 -12.11 8.61 24.30
CA ALA A 382 -11.44 7.95 23.19
C ALA A 382 -9.94 7.81 23.45
N VAL A 383 -9.43 6.60 23.32
CA VAL A 383 -8.01 6.27 23.40
C VAL A 383 -7.62 5.49 22.15
N GLN A 384 -6.53 5.87 21.51
CA GLN A 384 -6.06 5.29 20.24
C GLN A 384 -4.67 4.65 20.42
N PRO A 385 -4.59 3.33 20.63
CA PRO A 385 -3.33 2.62 20.79
C PRO A 385 -2.52 2.55 19.49
N LEU A 386 -3.19 2.35 18.34
CA LEU A 386 -2.57 2.19 17.01
C LEU A 386 -3.20 3.13 15.98
N ALA A 387 -2.49 3.44 14.90
CA ALA A 387 -2.94 4.40 13.88
C ALA A 387 -4.34 4.13 13.32
N GLY A 388 -4.68 2.84 13.09
CA GLY A 388 -6.00 2.44 12.60
C GLY A 388 -6.94 1.87 13.67
N TRP A 389 -6.62 1.97 14.95
CA TRP A 389 -7.39 1.34 16.03
C TRP A 389 -7.66 2.29 17.17
N ARG A 390 -8.94 2.57 17.46
CA ARG A 390 -9.36 3.44 18.55
C ARG A 390 -10.41 2.78 19.43
N GLU A 391 -10.13 2.76 20.72
CA GLU A 391 -10.95 2.22 21.79
C GLU A 391 -11.80 3.31 22.43
N LEU A 392 -12.86 2.92 23.13
CA LEU A 392 -13.66 3.76 24.00
C LEU A 392 -13.47 3.28 25.46
N TRP A 393 -12.89 4.14 26.29
CA TRP A 393 -12.73 3.90 27.71
C TRP A 393 -13.89 4.50 28.46
N ILE A 394 -14.54 3.68 29.29
CA ILE A 394 -15.67 4.10 30.13
C ILE A 394 -15.23 4.06 31.58
N TRP A 395 -15.22 5.25 32.17
CA TRP A 395 -15.02 5.44 33.61
C TRP A 395 -16.39 5.52 34.23
N HIS A 396 -16.71 4.65 35.15
CA HIS A 396 -18.04 4.63 35.78
C HIS A 396 -18.00 4.22 37.26
N LEU A 397 -18.98 4.73 37.99
CA LEU A 397 -19.18 4.47 39.40
C LEU A 397 -20.21 3.36 39.53
N ASN A 398 -19.82 2.26 40.13
CA ASN A 398 -20.72 1.14 40.51
C ASN A 398 -20.79 0.99 42.05
N SER A 399 -21.38 -0.11 42.54
CA SER A 399 -21.49 -0.42 43.99
C SER A 399 -20.14 -0.50 44.70
N ASP A 400 -19.08 -0.94 43.97
CA ASP A 400 -17.74 -1.19 44.51
C ASP A 400 -16.82 0.01 44.41
N GLY A 401 -17.28 1.09 43.78
CA GLY A 401 -16.54 2.32 43.56
C GLY A 401 -16.29 2.62 42.07
N TRP A 402 -15.34 3.51 41.81
CA TRP A 402 -14.97 3.87 40.45
C TRP A 402 -14.17 2.75 39.78
N ARG A 403 -14.51 2.43 38.52
CA ARG A 403 -13.77 1.51 37.65
C ARG A 403 -13.61 2.05 36.24
N ILE A 404 -12.71 1.43 35.49
CA ILE A 404 -12.43 1.75 34.08
C ILE A 404 -12.57 0.47 33.28
N ASP A 405 -13.44 0.48 32.30
CA ASP A 405 -13.55 -0.58 31.33
C ASP A 405 -13.19 -0.09 29.94
N THR A 406 -12.52 -0.95 29.17
CA THR A 406 -12.10 -0.67 27.80
C THR A 406 -13.03 -1.40 26.85
N LEU A 407 -13.66 -0.64 25.96
CA LEU A 407 -14.45 -1.17 24.87
C LEU A 407 -13.61 -1.11 23.58
N PRO A 408 -13.15 -2.24 23.06
CA PRO A 408 -12.50 -2.29 21.73
C PRO A 408 -13.57 -2.22 20.63
N PRO A 409 -13.18 -1.88 19.38
CA PRO A 409 -14.05 -1.99 18.21
C PRO A 409 -14.63 -3.40 18.03
N VAL A 410 -13.76 -4.43 18.18
CA VAL A 410 -14.12 -5.86 18.19
C VAL A 410 -13.24 -6.63 19.17
N SER A 411 -13.66 -7.84 19.56
CA SER A 411 -12.96 -8.68 20.56
C SER A 411 -11.76 -9.45 20.00
N ASP A 412 -11.68 -9.69 18.70
CA ASP A 412 -10.72 -10.62 18.07
C ASP A 412 -9.31 -10.06 17.88
N GLY A 413 -8.99 -8.90 18.48
CA GLY A 413 -7.70 -8.26 18.42
C GLY A 413 -7.64 -7.06 17.46
N PRO A 414 -6.57 -6.24 17.55
CA PRO A 414 -6.46 -5.02 16.79
C PRO A 414 -6.14 -5.30 15.32
N ASP A 415 -7.03 -4.84 14.42
CA ASP A 415 -6.80 -4.73 12.98
C ASP A 415 -7.04 -3.27 12.55
N VAL A 416 -8.13 -2.98 11.88
CA VAL A 416 -8.57 -1.62 11.57
C VAL A 416 -9.99 -1.46 12.09
N GLY A 417 -10.19 -0.43 12.91
CA GLY A 417 -11.51 -0.17 13.48
C GLY A 417 -11.50 0.92 14.54
N TYR A 418 -12.68 1.38 14.85
CA TYR A 418 -12.89 2.31 15.95
C TYR A 418 -14.26 2.14 16.58
N ILE A 419 -14.36 2.52 17.84
CA ILE A 419 -15.61 2.67 18.57
C ILE A 419 -15.74 4.11 19.05
N GLU A 420 -16.94 4.64 18.97
CA GLU A 420 -17.27 6.00 19.38
C GLU A 420 -18.37 6.02 20.43
N PHE A 421 -18.21 6.93 21.37
CA PHE A 421 -19.32 7.36 22.21
C PHE A 421 -20.33 8.12 21.35
N ALA A 422 -21.57 7.67 21.34
CA ALA A 422 -22.65 8.25 20.54
C ALA A 422 -23.73 8.95 21.38
N GLY A 423 -23.72 8.81 22.70
CA GLY A 423 -24.62 9.52 23.59
C GLY A 423 -24.87 8.82 24.93
N TRP A 424 -25.32 9.59 25.93
CA TRP A 424 -25.86 9.09 27.19
C TRP A 424 -27.37 9.01 27.10
N VAL A 425 -27.95 7.88 27.55
CA VAL A 425 -29.41 7.74 27.71
C VAL A 425 -29.79 8.30 29.07
N PRO A 426 -30.76 9.22 29.20
CA PRO A 426 -31.24 9.70 30.48
C PRO A 426 -31.70 8.59 31.41
N GLY A 427 -31.41 8.72 32.71
CA GLY A 427 -31.66 7.66 33.71
C GLY A 427 -30.40 6.94 34.17
N ALA A 428 -29.19 7.37 33.66
CA ALA A 428 -27.86 7.01 34.13
C ALA A 428 -27.39 5.55 33.92
N SER A 429 -28.21 4.68 33.34
CA SER A 429 -27.87 3.25 33.26
C SER A 429 -27.47 2.75 31.89
N ARG A 430 -27.44 3.63 30.86
CA ARG A 430 -27.18 3.18 29.49
C ARG A 430 -26.38 4.21 28.71
N LEU A 431 -25.52 3.68 27.82
CA LEU A 431 -24.78 4.49 26.82
C LEU A 431 -25.03 3.98 25.41
N LEU A 432 -24.85 4.87 24.45
CA LEU A 432 -24.88 4.59 23.02
C LEU A 432 -23.46 4.55 22.48
N ALA A 433 -23.13 3.51 21.75
CA ALA A 433 -21.86 3.36 21.06
C ALA A 433 -22.06 3.01 19.58
N ALA A 434 -21.17 3.53 18.73
CA ALA A 434 -21.14 3.20 17.32
C ALA A 434 -19.77 2.61 16.99
N ARG A 435 -19.74 1.55 16.17
CA ARG A 435 -18.53 0.81 15.82
C ARG A 435 -18.40 0.65 14.32
N GLU A 436 -17.19 0.77 13.82
CA GLU A 436 -16.79 0.27 12.53
C GLU A 436 -15.49 -0.51 12.68
N ALA A 437 -15.41 -1.70 12.11
CA ALA A 437 -14.24 -2.54 12.20
C ALA A 437 -14.15 -3.53 11.04
N ARG A 438 -12.93 -3.99 10.78
CA ARG A 438 -12.68 -5.13 9.89
C ARG A 438 -12.52 -6.39 10.72
N VAL A 439 -13.34 -7.41 10.42
CA VAL A 439 -13.35 -8.71 11.09
C VAL A 439 -13.23 -9.80 10.03
N GLY A 440 -12.18 -10.61 10.10
CA GLY A 440 -11.96 -11.68 9.12
C GLY A 440 -11.92 -11.19 7.67
N GLY A 441 -11.43 -9.97 7.44
CA GLY A 441 -11.38 -9.33 6.11
C GLY A 441 -12.69 -8.68 5.66
N LYS A 442 -13.77 -8.73 6.46
CA LYS A 442 -15.06 -8.09 6.17
C LYS A 442 -15.24 -6.84 7.03
N PHE A 443 -15.79 -5.80 6.41
CA PHE A 443 -16.14 -4.57 7.12
C PHE A 443 -17.51 -4.70 7.77
N THR A 444 -17.55 -4.38 9.06
CA THR A 444 -18.77 -4.40 9.87
C THR A 444 -18.99 -3.03 10.49
N ARG A 445 -20.28 -2.65 10.59
CA ARG A 445 -20.73 -1.45 11.27
C ARG A 445 -21.84 -1.84 12.23
N SER A 446 -21.81 -1.30 13.45
CA SER A 446 -22.85 -1.53 14.41
C SER A 446 -23.15 -0.31 15.26
N PHE A 447 -24.38 -0.27 15.75
CA PHE A 447 -24.89 0.71 16.69
C PHE A 447 -25.44 -0.05 17.88
N ASP A 448 -24.90 0.26 19.08
CA ASP A 448 -25.18 -0.51 20.29
C ASP A 448 -25.79 0.37 21.37
N VAL A 449 -26.76 -0.17 22.08
CA VAL A 449 -27.20 0.32 23.36
C VAL A 449 -26.58 -0.59 24.44
N LEU A 450 -25.72 -0.02 25.27
CA LEU A 450 -24.95 -0.76 26.28
C LEU A 450 -25.51 -0.45 27.67
N ASP A 451 -25.54 -1.45 28.52
CA ASP A 451 -25.70 -1.27 29.94
C ASP A 451 -24.46 -0.62 30.54
N LEU A 452 -24.61 0.34 31.46
CA LEU A 452 -23.44 1.07 31.96
C LEU A 452 -22.68 0.28 33.05
N ASP A 453 -23.33 -0.56 33.81
CA ASP A 453 -22.67 -1.31 34.90
C ASP A 453 -21.88 -2.50 34.38
N THR A 454 -22.46 -3.23 33.41
CA THR A 454 -21.89 -4.48 32.89
C THR A 454 -21.21 -4.31 31.55
N LEU A 455 -21.46 -3.19 30.84
CA LEU A 455 -21.11 -2.93 29.45
C LEU A 455 -21.61 -3.97 28.44
N ALA A 456 -22.60 -4.77 28.88
CA ALA A 456 -23.27 -5.73 28.01
C ALA A 456 -24.11 -5.03 26.95
N VAL A 457 -24.12 -5.57 25.73
CA VAL A 457 -24.94 -5.08 24.62
C VAL A 457 -26.40 -5.46 24.90
N LEU A 458 -27.23 -4.47 25.20
CA LEU A 458 -28.69 -4.64 25.42
C LEU A 458 -29.46 -4.67 24.12
N LYS A 459 -29.05 -3.86 23.15
CA LYS A 459 -29.63 -3.78 21.80
C LYS A 459 -28.52 -3.50 20.77
N HIS A 460 -28.66 -4.10 19.59
CA HIS A 460 -27.73 -4.01 18.49
C HIS A 460 -28.48 -3.80 17.17
N ALA A 461 -27.96 -2.98 16.27
CA ALA A 461 -28.44 -2.83 14.90
C ALA A 461 -27.34 -2.32 13.97
N ASP A 462 -27.47 -2.61 12.68
CA ASP A 462 -26.58 -2.12 11.63
C ASP A 462 -26.93 -0.69 11.17
N ASN A 463 -28.08 -0.17 11.62
CA ASN A 463 -28.57 1.18 11.32
C ASN A 463 -29.07 1.86 12.60
N PRO A 464 -28.64 3.09 12.91
CA PRO A 464 -29.04 3.80 14.13
C PRO A 464 -30.55 4.13 14.17
N GLU A 465 -31.19 4.29 13.02
CA GLU A 465 -32.63 4.57 12.89
C GLU A 465 -33.51 3.39 13.39
N SER A 466 -32.98 2.17 13.34
CA SER A 466 -33.65 0.97 13.85
C SER A 466 -33.69 0.91 15.38
N LEU A 467 -32.93 1.74 16.06
CA LEU A 467 -32.85 1.82 17.52
C LEU A 467 -33.51 3.11 18.04
N SER A 468 -34.70 3.03 18.58
CA SER A 468 -35.46 4.19 19.08
C SER A 468 -34.67 5.02 20.11
N LEU A 469 -33.90 4.37 20.99
CA LEU A 469 -33.04 5.07 21.95
C LEU A 469 -31.90 5.80 21.26
N PHE A 470 -31.30 5.20 20.23
CA PHE A 470 -30.22 5.82 19.48
C PHE A 470 -30.72 7.08 18.76
N TYR A 471 -31.82 6.97 18.03
CA TYR A 471 -32.43 8.10 17.33
C TYR A 471 -32.75 9.26 18.28
N ARG A 472 -33.27 8.97 19.47
CA ARG A 472 -33.71 9.97 20.46
C ARG A 472 -32.58 10.63 21.22
N TRP A 473 -31.53 9.87 21.59
CA TRP A 473 -30.51 10.31 22.55
C TRP A 473 -29.10 10.36 22.00
N GLN A 474 -28.93 10.22 20.67
CA GLN A 474 -27.61 10.44 20.04
C GLN A 474 -27.11 11.86 20.31
N ASP A 475 -25.83 11.97 20.66
CA ASP A 475 -25.16 13.24 20.90
C ASP A 475 -25.13 14.06 19.60
N PRO A 476 -25.61 15.34 19.63
CA PRO A 476 -25.59 16.19 18.43
C PRO A 476 -24.20 16.44 17.86
N GLN A 477 -23.16 16.44 18.68
CA GLN A 477 -21.79 16.61 18.23
C GLN A 477 -21.31 15.35 17.50
N TRP A 478 -21.59 14.16 18.05
CA TRP A 478 -21.31 12.90 17.36
C TRP A 478 -22.01 12.87 16.00
N LYS A 479 -23.27 13.23 15.94
CA LYS A 479 -24.04 13.25 14.69
C LYS A 479 -23.43 14.17 13.62
N ARG A 480 -22.79 15.27 13.98
CA ARG A 480 -22.17 16.21 13.03
C ARG A 480 -20.78 15.79 12.57
N GLN A 481 -20.03 15.10 13.42
CA GLN A 481 -18.59 14.84 13.23
C GLN A 481 -18.27 13.47 12.62
N THR A 482 -19.20 12.54 12.64
CA THR A 482 -18.95 11.17 12.15
C THR A 482 -18.99 11.11 10.62
N VAL A 483 -17.90 10.72 9.98
CA VAL A 483 -17.73 10.77 8.52
C VAL A 483 -18.32 9.53 7.84
N SER A 484 -18.05 8.34 8.35
CA SER A 484 -18.39 7.07 7.70
C SER A 484 -19.61 6.35 8.29
N LEU A 485 -19.96 6.66 9.54
CA LEU A 485 -21.12 6.07 10.22
C LEU A 485 -22.49 6.62 9.75
N ARG A 486 -22.51 7.38 8.67
CA ARG A 486 -23.73 8.00 8.12
C ARG A 486 -24.13 7.44 6.79
#